data_f766a81774df1e5d6309c5dbe39fa728
#
_entry.id   f766a81774df1e5d6309c5dbe39fa728
#
_cell.length_a   1.000
_cell.length_b   1.000
_cell.length_c   1.000
_cell.angle_alpha   90.00
_cell.angle_beta   90.00
_cell.angle_gamma   90.00
#
_symmetry.space_group_name_H-M   'P 1'
#
loop_
_entity.id
_entity.type
_entity.pdbx_description
1 polymer ?
#
loop_
_entity_poly.entity_id
_entity_poly.type
_entity_poly.pdbx_seq_one_letter_code
_entity_poly.pdbx_strand_id
1 'polypeptide(L)'
;EGTYVAASESGHHSRPDLNAIQHAMSWWDRVEAIFEPDEWVPVFEQVTTKPVDIEGGVSVDGLSMESTMEFQLRVPPERTPDEVRELSDAELEIGTVNWTESIPPVMTNPRTELARVFRAAIRAGGGDPRLLRKTGTSDMNVFATEWNCEMVSYGPGDSSLDHTPNEHLPLNAFDNAIDVLIDVCERCGVDDAATSADGETTPDTEAAQ
;
A
#
# COMPACT_ATOMS: atom_id res chain seq x y z
N GLU A 1 4.49 3.25 7.60
CA GLU A 1 5.85 3.76 7.45
C GLU A 1 6.29 4.46 8.74
N GLY A 2 7.60 4.55 8.94
CA GLY A 2 8.13 5.23 10.12
C GLY A 2 9.56 5.72 9.91
N THR A 3 9.98 6.57 10.81
CA THR A 3 11.33 7.11 10.86
C THR A 3 11.89 6.90 12.27
N TYR A 4 12.92 6.08 12.37
CA TYR A 4 13.69 5.91 13.60
C TYR A 4 14.76 7.01 13.67
N VAL A 5 14.90 7.60 14.84
CA VAL A 5 15.95 8.62 15.11
C VAL A 5 16.66 8.27 16.41
N ALA A 6 17.98 8.27 16.36
CA ALA A 6 18.82 8.11 17.53
C ALA A 6 19.95 9.14 17.55
N ALA A 7 20.39 9.47 18.75
CA ALA A 7 21.58 10.26 18.98
C ALA A 7 22.47 9.56 20.03
N SER A 8 23.77 9.70 19.89
CA SER A 8 24.76 9.21 20.85
C SER A 8 25.90 10.22 21.01
N GLU A 9 26.67 10.11 22.08
CA GLU A 9 27.97 10.79 22.13
C GLU A 9 28.86 10.29 20.99
N SER A 10 29.67 11.15 20.42
CA SER A 10 30.65 10.78 19.40
C SER A 10 31.66 9.81 20.04
N GLY A 11 31.43 8.51 19.75
CA GLY A 11 32.24 7.44 20.32
C GLY A 11 33.65 7.40 19.72
N HIS A 12 34.65 7.55 20.54
CA HIS A 12 36.02 7.14 20.12
C HIS A 12 36.00 5.62 19.91
N HIS A 13 36.60 5.11 18.82
CA HIS A 13 36.60 3.69 18.44
C HIS A 13 37.15 2.73 19.52
N SER A 14 37.76 3.24 20.59
CA SER A 14 38.17 2.47 21.76
C SER A 14 37.05 2.32 22.82
N ARG A 15 35.89 2.94 22.67
CA ARG A 15 34.76 2.77 23.58
C ARG A 15 33.91 1.58 23.13
N PRO A 16 33.42 0.74 24.06
CA PRO A 16 32.63 -0.42 23.76
C PRO A 16 31.17 -0.09 23.43
N ASP A 17 30.74 1.16 23.71
CA ASP A 17 29.35 1.57 23.54
C ASP A 17 28.97 1.72 22.07
N LEU A 18 27.76 1.34 21.72
CA LEU A 18 27.25 1.50 20.37
C LEU A 18 27.05 2.99 20.05
N ASN A 19 27.37 3.37 18.83
CA ASN A 19 27.04 4.70 18.32
C ASN A 19 25.61 4.75 17.73
N ALA A 20 25.14 5.94 17.36
CA ALA A 20 23.78 6.16 16.86
C ALA A 20 23.43 5.27 15.65
N ILE A 21 24.36 5.09 14.70
CA ILE A 21 24.16 4.23 13.53
C ILE A 21 24.03 2.76 13.95
N GLN A 22 24.88 2.30 14.87
CA GLN A 22 24.83 0.93 15.38
C GLN A 22 23.54 0.67 16.17
N HIS A 23 23.02 1.68 16.90
CA HIS A 23 21.72 1.56 17.56
C HIS A 23 20.58 1.41 16.55
N ALA A 24 20.58 2.18 15.46
CA ALA A 24 19.59 2.06 14.39
C ALA A 24 19.62 0.66 13.76
N MET A 25 20.79 0.17 13.40
CA MET A 25 20.96 -1.17 12.83
C MET A 25 20.54 -2.26 13.81
N SER A 26 20.94 -2.16 15.09
CA SER A 26 20.59 -3.15 16.11
C SER A 26 19.08 -3.18 16.41
N TRP A 27 18.43 -2.02 16.43
CA TRP A 27 16.97 -1.95 16.54
C TRP A 27 16.30 -2.61 15.34
N TRP A 28 16.78 -2.32 14.14
CA TRP A 28 16.23 -2.89 12.92
C TRP A 28 16.38 -4.42 12.87
N ASP A 29 17.53 -4.95 13.24
CA ASP A 29 17.77 -6.40 13.32
C ASP A 29 16.76 -7.09 14.28
N ARG A 30 16.43 -6.44 15.41
CA ARG A 30 15.41 -6.96 16.34
C ARG A 30 14.00 -6.89 15.74
N VAL A 31 13.66 -5.79 15.05
CA VAL A 31 12.37 -5.65 14.36
C VAL A 31 12.21 -6.69 13.25
N GLU A 32 13.25 -6.97 12.48
CA GLU A 32 13.20 -8.05 11.50
C GLU A 32 13.00 -9.40 12.18
N ALA A 33 13.71 -9.68 13.25
CA ALA A 33 13.65 -10.95 13.96
C ALA A 33 12.27 -11.25 14.58
N ILE A 34 11.55 -10.25 15.11
CA ILE A 34 10.21 -10.50 15.68
C ILE A 34 9.15 -10.79 14.61
N PHE A 35 9.39 -10.40 13.35
CA PHE A 35 8.47 -10.66 12.25
C PHE A 35 8.93 -11.79 11.32
N GLU A 36 10.11 -12.35 11.55
CA GLU A 36 10.58 -13.54 10.83
C GLU A 36 9.76 -14.76 11.25
N PRO A 37 9.06 -15.44 10.31
CA PRO A 37 8.27 -16.60 10.65
C PRO A 37 9.17 -17.82 10.91
N ASP A 38 8.83 -18.65 11.93
CA ASP A 38 9.56 -19.88 12.27
C ASP A 38 9.51 -20.93 11.14
N GLU A 39 8.44 -20.89 10.32
CA GLU A 39 8.24 -21.80 9.19
C GLU A 39 7.93 -20.99 7.94
N TRP A 40 8.00 -21.62 6.77
CA TRP A 40 7.65 -20.96 5.51
C TRP A 40 6.18 -20.55 5.50
N VAL A 41 5.93 -19.27 5.32
CA VAL A 41 4.61 -18.65 5.18
C VAL A 41 4.58 -17.84 3.88
N PRO A 42 3.47 -17.82 3.13
CA PRO A 42 3.33 -16.95 1.96
C PRO A 42 3.58 -15.47 2.32
N VAL A 43 4.29 -14.75 1.45
CA VAL A 43 4.64 -13.32 1.67
C VAL A 43 3.42 -12.45 1.99
N PHE A 44 2.26 -12.79 1.44
CA PHE A 44 1.01 -12.08 1.71
C PHE A 44 0.51 -12.22 3.17
N GLU A 45 0.91 -13.28 3.86
CA GLU A 45 0.48 -13.63 5.22
C GLU A 45 1.52 -13.25 6.28
N GLN A 46 2.61 -12.56 5.89
CA GLN A 46 3.67 -12.12 6.80
C GLN A 46 3.73 -10.60 6.88
N VAL A 47 4.21 -10.09 8.01
CA VAL A 47 4.75 -8.73 8.05
C VAL A 47 6.05 -8.72 7.26
N THR A 48 6.14 -7.88 6.24
CA THR A 48 7.40 -7.70 5.50
C THR A 48 8.03 -6.37 5.87
N THR A 49 9.32 -6.42 6.14
CA THR A 49 10.13 -5.31 6.63
C THR A 49 11.06 -4.81 5.54
N LYS A 50 11.19 -3.50 5.36
CA LYS A 50 12.11 -2.88 4.39
C LYS A 50 12.69 -1.59 4.95
N PRO A 51 14.01 -1.50 5.18
CA PRO A 51 14.67 -0.21 5.31
C PRO A 51 14.65 0.48 3.93
N VAL A 52 14.35 1.76 3.93
CA VAL A 52 14.22 2.56 2.70
C VAL A 52 15.43 3.47 2.54
N ASP A 53 15.82 4.10 3.64
CA ASP A 53 16.98 4.98 3.69
C ASP A 53 17.62 4.93 5.09
N ILE A 54 18.92 5.19 5.15
CA ILE A 54 19.64 5.36 6.40
C ILE A 54 20.69 6.47 6.22
N GLU A 55 20.54 7.48 7.03
CA GLU A 55 21.49 8.58 7.12
C GLU A 55 22.10 8.64 8.52
N GLY A 56 23.32 9.10 8.64
CA GLY A 56 23.92 9.29 9.94
C GLY A 56 25.40 9.67 9.85
N GLY A 57 25.91 10.09 10.97
CA GLY A 57 27.29 10.50 11.06
C GLY A 57 27.60 11.37 12.26
N VAL A 58 28.83 11.87 12.30
CA VAL A 58 29.28 12.79 13.33
C VAL A 58 28.67 14.16 13.08
N SER A 59 28.09 14.76 14.11
CA SER A 59 27.53 16.10 14.08
C SER A 59 28.60 17.17 13.75
N VAL A 60 28.14 18.33 13.34
CA VAL A 60 29.01 19.45 12.92
C VAL A 60 30.01 19.87 14.02
N ASP A 61 29.63 19.74 15.28
CA ASP A 61 30.47 20.05 16.42
C ASP A 61 31.50 18.94 16.76
N GLY A 62 31.38 17.77 16.13
CA GLY A 62 32.26 16.62 16.36
C GLY A 62 32.06 15.90 17.69
N LEU A 63 31.04 16.28 18.48
CA LEU A 63 30.83 15.78 19.84
C LEU A 63 29.74 14.71 19.94
N SER A 64 28.84 14.69 18.98
CA SER A 64 27.73 13.72 18.94
C SER A 64 27.66 12.99 17.59
N MET A 65 26.93 11.91 17.56
CA MET A 65 26.50 11.22 16.35
C MET A 65 24.99 11.14 16.31
N GLU A 66 24.44 11.30 15.13
CA GLU A 66 23.01 11.14 14.88
C GLU A 66 22.79 10.10 13.80
N SER A 67 21.66 9.44 13.85
CA SER A 67 21.22 8.49 12.82
C SER A 67 19.73 8.59 12.61
N THR A 68 19.31 8.60 11.36
CA THR A 68 17.92 8.53 10.92
C THR A 68 17.79 7.37 9.97
N MET A 69 16.77 6.52 10.19
CA MET A 69 16.45 5.40 9.31
C MET A 69 14.98 5.50 8.92
N GLU A 70 14.71 5.59 7.63
CA GLU A 70 13.37 5.46 7.07
C GLU A 70 13.09 4.00 6.75
N PHE A 71 11.89 3.53 7.06
CA PHE A 71 11.51 2.15 6.86
C PHE A 71 10.02 1.98 6.56
N GLN A 72 9.69 0.85 5.97
CA GLN A 72 8.34 0.41 5.67
C GLN A 72 8.07 -0.96 6.25
N LEU A 73 6.91 -1.11 6.89
CA LEU A 73 6.38 -2.40 7.33
C LEU A 73 5.06 -2.63 6.57
N ARG A 74 4.96 -3.75 5.87
CA ARG A 74 3.70 -4.15 5.23
C ARG A 74 2.96 -5.10 6.13
N VAL A 75 1.72 -4.76 6.41
CA VAL A 75 0.88 -5.47 7.39
C VAL A 75 -0.02 -6.46 6.65
N PRO A 76 -0.01 -7.76 7.02
CA PRO A 76 -0.94 -8.74 6.46
C PRO A 76 -2.35 -8.55 7.01
N PRO A 77 -3.39 -9.10 6.33
CA PRO A 77 -4.79 -8.91 6.73
C PRO A 77 -5.17 -9.41 8.14
N GLU A 78 -4.40 -10.33 8.70
CA GLU A 78 -4.62 -10.91 10.02
C GLU A 78 -4.08 -10.04 11.17
N ARG A 79 -3.39 -8.93 10.86
CA ARG A 79 -2.84 -8.01 11.85
C ARG A 79 -3.31 -6.59 11.60
N THR A 80 -3.25 -5.78 12.64
CA THR A 80 -3.49 -4.34 12.54
C THR A 80 -2.17 -3.56 12.47
N PRO A 81 -2.16 -2.36 11.87
CA PRO A 81 -0.99 -1.48 11.93
C PRO A 81 -0.56 -1.14 13.35
N ASP A 82 -1.51 -0.99 14.28
CA ASP A 82 -1.20 -0.64 15.67
C ASP A 82 -0.48 -1.79 16.40
N GLU A 83 -0.89 -3.04 16.19
CA GLU A 83 -0.16 -4.21 16.72
C GLU A 83 1.29 -4.27 16.22
N VAL A 84 1.50 -3.98 14.93
CA VAL A 84 2.85 -3.98 14.33
C VAL A 84 3.69 -2.83 14.89
N ARG A 85 3.11 -1.66 15.13
CA ARG A 85 3.77 -0.54 15.79
C ARG A 85 4.17 -0.87 17.21
N GLU A 86 3.23 -1.36 18.03
CA GLU A 86 3.48 -1.72 19.42
C GLU A 86 4.60 -2.74 19.56
N LEU A 87 4.62 -3.77 18.71
CA LEU A 87 5.69 -4.77 18.70
C LEU A 87 7.05 -4.17 18.32
N SER A 88 7.08 -3.29 17.32
CA SER A 88 8.32 -2.63 16.89
C SER A 88 8.83 -1.63 17.93
N ASP A 89 7.92 -0.90 18.60
CA ASP A 89 8.27 0.06 19.64
C ASP A 89 8.78 -0.67 20.92
N ALA A 90 8.30 -1.87 21.17
CA ALA A 90 8.79 -2.68 22.30
C ALA A 90 10.27 -3.08 22.17
N GLU A 91 10.80 -3.07 20.95
CA GLU A 91 12.22 -3.33 20.67
C GLU A 91 13.12 -2.08 20.80
N LEU A 92 12.55 -0.93 21.16
CA LEU A 92 13.33 0.29 21.35
C LEU A 92 14.12 0.22 22.68
N GLU A 93 15.43 0.30 22.56
CA GLU A 93 16.33 0.51 23.70
C GLU A 93 16.80 1.97 23.77
N ILE A 94 17.15 2.53 22.62
CA ILE A 94 17.62 3.91 22.45
C ILE A 94 16.96 4.47 21.17
N GLY A 95 16.69 5.77 21.18
CA GLY A 95 16.07 6.45 20.07
C GLY A 95 14.56 6.53 20.17
N THR A 96 13.96 7.02 19.12
CA THR A 96 12.52 7.18 19.00
C THR A 96 12.08 6.80 17.60
N VAL A 97 10.84 6.33 17.45
CA VAL A 97 10.21 6.11 16.17
C VAL A 97 9.07 7.11 15.98
N ASN A 98 9.12 7.82 14.88
CA ASN A 98 8.03 8.67 14.42
C ASN A 98 7.24 7.91 13.36
N TRP A 99 6.09 7.40 13.73
CA TRP A 99 5.19 6.71 12.82
C TRP A 99 4.44 7.72 11.94
N THR A 100 4.42 7.46 10.64
CA THR A 100 3.62 8.20 9.69
C THR A 100 2.22 7.60 9.57
N GLU A 101 1.43 8.08 8.61
CA GLU A 101 0.11 7.54 8.32
C GLU A 101 0.16 6.04 8.06
N SER A 102 -0.80 5.31 8.62
CA SER A 102 -0.96 3.89 8.39
C SER A 102 -2.24 3.62 7.61
N ILE A 103 -2.10 2.80 6.60
CA ILE A 103 -3.23 2.35 5.78
C ILE A 103 -3.46 0.87 6.12
N PRO A 104 -4.65 0.49 6.62
CA PRO A 104 -4.93 -0.89 6.99
C PRO A 104 -4.94 -1.82 5.77
N PRO A 105 -4.60 -3.10 5.96
CA PRO A 105 -4.72 -4.09 4.90
C PRO A 105 -6.19 -4.33 4.54
N VAL A 106 -6.46 -4.67 3.28
CA VAL A 106 -7.79 -4.99 2.77
C VAL A 106 -7.80 -6.36 2.12
N MET A 107 -8.75 -7.18 2.53
CA MET A 107 -9.06 -8.45 1.90
C MET A 107 -10.53 -8.47 1.50
N THR A 108 -10.81 -8.49 0.21
CA THR A 108 -12.17 -8.60 -0.31
C THR A 108 -12.58 -10.06 -0.53
N ASN A 109 -13.90 -10.32 -0.41
CA ASN A 109 -14.44 -11.64 -0.71
C ASN A 109 -14.43 -11.90 -2.23
N PRO A 110 -13.78 -12.97 -2.73
CA PRO A 110 -13.71 -13.26 -4.15
C PRO A 110 -15.06 -13.72 -4.76
N ARG A 111 -16.08 -13.93 -3.94
CA ARG A 111 -17.40 -14.40 -4.36
C ARG A 111 -18.46 -13.30 -4.42
N THR A 112 -18.03 -12.03 -4.40
CA THR A 112 -18.94 -10.88 -4.55
C THR A 112 -19.57 -10.85 -5.94
N GLU A 113 -20.67 -10.12 -6.07
CA GLU A 113 -21.35 -9.89 -7.35
C GLU A 113 -20.39 -9.17 -8.32
N LEU A 114 -19.75 -8.10 -7.87
CA LEU A 114 -18.80 -7.35 -8.67
C LEU A 114 -17.64 -8.23 -9.17
N ALA A 115 -17.04 -9.05 -8.31
CA ALA A 115 -15.99 -9.99 -8.71
C ALA A 115 -16.49 -11.03 -9.73
N ARG A 116 -17.77 -11.43 -9.66
CA ARG A 116 -18.40 -12.31 -10.64
C ARG A 116 -18.57 -11.64 -12.00
N VAL A 117 -19.01 -10.39 -12.00
CA VAL A 117 -19.16 -9.57 -13.21
C VAL A 117 -17.82 -9.38 -13.91
N PHE A 118 -16.76 -8.99 -13.19
CA PHE A 118 -15.41 -8.88 -13.77
C PHE A 118 -14.94 -10.18 -14.41
N ARG A 119 -15.10 -11.32 -13.73
CA ARG A 119 -14.71 -12.62 -14.30
C ARG A 119 -15.51 -12.99 -15.55
N ALA A 120 -16.79 -12.59 -15.62
CA ALA A 120 -17.62 -12.82 -16.80
C ALA A 120 -17.18 -11.94 -17.97
N ALA A 121 -16.91 -10.65 -17.73
CA ALA A 121 -16.42 -9.70 -18.74
C ALA A 121 -15.06 -10.11 -19.30
N ILE A 122 -14.11 -10.48 -18.43
CA ILE A 122 -12.78 -10.96 -18.86
C ILE A 122 -12.90 -12.18 -19.78
N ARG A 123 -13.78 -13.17 -19.45
CA ARG A 123 -14.00 -14.34 -20.30
C ARG A 123 -14.66 -13.98 -21.63
N ALA A 124 -15.61 -13.03 -21.62
CA ALA A 124 -16.25 -12.54 -22.84
C ALA A 124 -15.25 -11.89 -23.79
N GLY A 125 -14.26 -11.18 -23.27
CA GLY A 125 -13.11 -10.64 -24.03
C GLY A 125 -12.04 -11.67 -24.40
N GLY A 126 -12.26 -12.98 -24.11
CA GLY A 126 -11.31 -14.07 -24.44
C GLY A 126 -10.17 -14.24 -23.44
N GLY A 127 -10.19 -13.51 -22.31
CA GLY A 127 -9.18 -13.61 -21.25
C GLY A 127 -9.44 -14.76 -20.26
N ASP A 128 -8.40 -15.08 -19.47
CA ASP A 128 -8.48 -16.03 -18.34
C ASP A 128 -8.44 -15.28 -17.01
N PRO A 129 -9.59 -15.12 -16.33
CA PRO A 129 -9.67 -14.34 -15.10
C PRO A 129 -8.95 -15.04 -13.95
N ARG A 130 -7.99 -14.36 -13.35
CA ARG A 130 -7.25 -14.82 -12.18
C ARG A 130 -7.49 -13.88 -11.01
N LEU A 131 -7.71 -14.46 -9.85
CA LEU A 131 -7.77 -13.72 -8.60
C LEU A 131 -6.37 -13.72 -7.98
N LEU A 132 -5.81 -12.54 -7.82
CA LEU A 132 -4.48 -12.34 -7.27
C LEU A 132 -4.57 -11.68 -5.89
N ARG A 133 -3.62 -12.00 -5.03
CA ARG A 133 -3.36 -11.28 -3.79
C ARG A 133 -2.13 -10.41 -4.02
N LYS A 134 -2.24 -9.11 -3.77
CA LYS A 134 -1.12 -8.17 -3.87
C LYS A 134 -0.71 -7.70 -2.49
N THR A 135 0.59 -7.58 -2.26
CA THR A 135 1.17 -7.03 -1.04
C THR A 135 1.28 -5.51 -1.08
N GLY A 136 1.09 -4.90 -2.25
CA GLY A 136 1.14 -3.45 -2.43
C GLY A 136 -0.12 -2.76 -1.90
N THR A 137 0.04 -1.55 -1.40
CA THR A 137 -1.06 -0.64 -1.07
C THR A 137 -1.63 -0.05 -2.37
N SER A 138 -2.94 0.10 -2.43
CA SER A 138 -3.66 0.74 -3.53
C SER A 138 -4.75 1.66 -2.99
N ASP A 139 -5.37 2.45 -3.87
CA ASP A 139 -6.51 3.31 -3.51
C ASP A 139 -7.65 2.52 -2.87
N MET A 140 -7.80 1.22 -3.21
CA MET A 140 -8.77 0.35 -2.58
C MET A 140 -8.59 0.26 -1.06
N ASN A 141 -7.35 0.30 -0.56
CA ASN A 141 -7.08 0.29 0.87
C ASN A 141 -7.60 1.56 1.55
N VAL A 142 -7.43 2.72 0.88
CA VAL A 142 -7.93 4.01 1.37
C VAL A 142 -9.46 4.05 1.33
N PHE A 143 -10.05 3.66 0.20
CA PHE A 143 -11.52 3.66 0.06
C PHE A 143 -12.21 2.71 1.03
N ALA A 144 -11.59 1.58 1.35
CA ALA A 144 -12.15 0.60 2.27
C ALA A 144 -12.27 1.11 3.72
N THR A 145 -11.58 2.18 4.10
CA THR A 145 -11.74 2.81 5.41
C THR A 145 -13.06 3.58 5.51
N GLU A 146 -13.57 4.08 4.39
CA GLU A 146 -14.74 4.96 4.33
C GLU A 146 -15.95 4.30 3.66
N TRP A 147 -15.72 3.42 2.68
CA TRP A 147 -16.77 2.84 1.86
C TRP A 147 -17.04 1.37 2.23
N ASN A 148 -18.26 1.11 2.64
CA ASN A 148 -18.73 -0.26 2.88
C ASN A 148 -19.42 -0.80 1.62
N CYS A 149 -18.65 -1.08 0.57
CA CYS A 149 -19.14 -1.62 -0.68
C CYS A 149 -18.22 -2.72 -1.23
N GLU A 150 -18.68 -3.46 -2.22
CA GLU A 150 -17.84 -4.41 -2.95
C GLU A 150 -16.78 -3.67 -3.76
N MET A 151 -15.56 -4.14 -3.70
CA MET A 151 -14.42 -3.55 -4.40
C MET A 151 -13.61 -4.60 -5.13
N VAL A 152 -13.10 -4.23 -6.30
CA VAL A 152 -12.19 -5.03 -7.11
C VAL A 152 -11.10 -4.10 -7.64
N SER A 153 -9.84 -4.49 -7.50
CA SER A 153 -8.73 -3.86 -8.20
C SER A 153 -8.50 -4.61 -9.51
N TYR A 154 -8.56 -3.90 -10.63
CA TYR A 154 -8.36 -4.45 -11.97
C TYR A 154 -7.52 -3.51 -12.81
N GLY A 155 -6.62 -4.07 -13.60
CA GLY A 155 -5.78 -3.31 -14.53
C GLY A 155 -5.13 -4.22 -15.56
N PRO A 156 -4.69 -3.64 -16.70
CA PRO A 156 -3.94 -4.35 -17.75
C PRO A 156 -2.49 -4.56 -17.34
N GLY A 157 -1.81 -5.47 -18.04
CA GLY A 157 -0.40 -5.72 -17.89
C GLY A 157 -0.05 -6.91 -17.01
N ASP A 158 1.24 -7.09 -16.80
CA ASP A 158 1.79 -8.15 -15.94
C ASP A 158 2.36 -7.52 -14.66
N SER A 159 1.65 -7.70 -13.56
CA SER A 159 2.03 -7.13 -12.27
C SER A 159 3.31 -7.73 -11.66
N SER A 160 3.87 -8.78 -12.25
CA SER A 160 5.20 -9.28 -11.85
C SER A 160 6.34 -8.38 -12.33
N LEU A 161 6.04 -7.48 -13.27
CA LEU A 161 6.98 -6.49 -13.80
C LEU A 161 6.90 -5.14 -13.09
N ASP A 162 5.90 -4.94 -12.21
CA ASP A 162 5.71 -3.68 -11.48
C ASP A 162 7.03 -3.27 -10.77
N HIS A 163 7.44 -2.01 -10.95
CA HIS A 163 8.66 -1.44 -10.37
C HIS A 163 9.98 -2.12 -10.80
N THR A 164 9.99 -2.77 -11.96
CA THR A 164 11.21 -3.34 -12.56
C THR A 164 11.68 -2.52 -13.75
N PRO A 165 12.97 -2.61 -14.14
CA PRO A 165 13.48 -1.94 -15.35
C PRO A 165 12.79 -2.40 -16.66
N ASN A 166 12.10 -3.53 -16.63
CA ASN A 166 11.39 -4.11 -17.78
C ASN A 166 9.88 -3.86 -17.74
N GLU A 167 9.41 -3.03 -16.81
CA GLU A 167 8.00 -2.67 -16.70
C GLU A 167 7.50 -2.06 -18.02
N HIS A 168 6.45 -2.62 -18.56
CA HIS A 168 5.82 -2.15 -19.78
C HIS A 168 4.36 -2.58 -19.85
N LEU A 169 3.59 -1.84 -20.63
CA LEU A 169 2.18 -2.15 -20.90
C LEU A 169 1.99 -2.37 -22.41
N PRO A 170 1.65 -3.60 -22.84
CA PRO A 170 1.26 -3.85 -24.23
C PRO A 170 -0.02 -3.08 -24.58
N LEU A 171 -0.05 -2.36 -25.71
CA LEU A 171 -1.20 -1.55 -26.09
C LEU A 171 -2.48 -2.38 -26.28
N ASN A 172 -2.36 -3.59 -26.82
CA ASN A 172 -3.50 -4.50 -26.94
C ASN A 172 -4.06 -4.95 -25.56
N ALA A 173 -3.22 -5.06 -24.54
CA ALA A 173 -3.68 -5.36 -23.17
C ALA A 173 -4.44 -4.14 -22.59
N PHE A 174 -3.98 -2.94 -22.90
CA PHE A 174 -4.66 -1.70 -22.53
C PHE A 174 -6.05 -1.60 -23.18
N ASP A 175 -6.15 -1.80 -24.49
CA ASP A 175 -7.41 -1.77 -25.22
C ASP A 175 -8.40 -2.82 -24.70
N ASN A 176 -7.93 -4.08 -24.49
CA ASN A 176 -8.75 -5.14 -23.91
C ASN A 176 -9.25 -4.80 -22.50
N ALA A 177 -8.45 -4.10 -21.71
CA ALA A 177 -8.89 -3.70 -20.37
C ALA A 177 -10.00 -2.64 -20.41
N ILE A 178 -9.98 -1.74 -21.37
CA ILE A 178 -11.07 -0.77 -21.61
C ILE A 178 -12.36 -1.51 -21.97
N ASP A 179 -12.29 -2.47 -22.91
CA ASP A 179 -13.46 -3.25 -23.32
C ASP A 179 -14.06 -4.04 -22.13
N VAL A 180 -13.20 -4.64 -21.28
CA VAL A 180 -13.64 -5.32 -20.06
C VAL A 180 -14.33 -4.36 -19.09
N LEU A 181 -13.79 -3.15 -18.89
CA LEU A 181 -14.40 -2.15 -18.00
C LEU A 181 -15.75 -1.67 -18.52
N ILE A 182 -15.89 -1.47 -19.83
CA ILE A 182 -17.16 -1.11 -20.47
C ILE A 182 -18.20 -2.21 -20.22
N ASP A 183 -17.84 -3.49 -20.49
CA ASP A 183 -18.75 -4.63 -20.27
C ASP A 183 -19.12 -4.77 -18.78
N VAL A 184 -18.20 -4.50 -17.86
CA VAL A 184 -18.50 -4.48 -16.42
C VAL A 184 -19.51 -3.39 -16.08
N CYS A 185 -19.32 -2.16 -16.57
CA CYS A 185 -20.23 -1.06 -16.32
C CYS A 185 -21.64 -1.36 -16.86
N GLU A 186 -21.75 -1.88 -18.07
CA GLU A 186 -23.03 -2.28 -18.67
C GLU A 186 -23.73 -3.36 -17.83
N ARG A 187 -23.00 -4.38 -17.40
CA ARG A 187 -23.55 -5.45 -16.55
C ARG A 187 -23.95 -4.99 -15.15
N CYS A 188 -23.30 -3.98 -14.62
CA CYS A 188 -23.66 -3.38 -13.34
C CYS A 188 -24.84 -2.40 -13.45
N GLY A 189 -25.38 -2.16 -14.65
CA GLY A 189 -26.49 -1.25 -14.89
C GLY A 189 -26.11 0.22 -14.71
N VAL A 190 -24.84 0.54 -14.94
CA VAL A 190 -24.39 1.94 -15.07
C VAL A 190 -24.77 2.39 -16.48
N ASP A 191 -26.09 2.41 -16.77
CA ASP A 191 -26.61 3.02 -17.97
C ASP A 191 -26.30 4.53 -17.96
N ASP A 192 -26.25 5.14 -19.16
CA ASP A 192 -26.00 6.56 -19.46
C ASP A 192 -26.90 7.57 -18.70
N ALA A 193 -27.04 7.45 -17.39
CA ALA A 193 -27.73 8.42 -16.55
C ALA A 193 -27.10 9.82 -16.57
N ALA A 194 -25.92 9.95 -17.17
CA ALA A 194 -25.24 11.24 -17.32
C ALA A 194 -25.74 12.09 -18.52
N THR A 195 -26.50 11.51 -19.45
CA THR A 195 -26.97 12.22 -20.65
C THR A 195 -28.37 12.82 -20.52
N SER A 196 -29.10 12.54 -19.44
CA SER A 196 -30.48 13.02 -19.26
C SER A 196 -30.65 14.27 -18.39
N ALA A 197 -29.58 14.89 -17.95
CA ALA A 197 -29.66 16.06 -17.06
C ALA A 197 -29.74 17.42 -17.79
N ASP A 198 -29.62 17.47 -19.12
CA ASP A 198 -29.60 18.73 -19.90
C ASP A 198 -30.92 19.00 -20.66
N GLY A 199 -32.02 18.47 -20.21
CA GLY A 199 -33.30 18.56 -20.92
C GLY A 199 -34.47 19.11 -20.12
N GLU A 200 -34.31 20.04 -19.21
CA GLU A 200 -35.46 20.72 -18.60
C GLU A 200 -35.50 22.18 -18.93
N THR A 201 -36.32 22.42 -19.93
CA THR A 201 -36.80 23.67 -20.47
C THR A 201 -37.29 24.64 -19.40
N THR A 202 -36.83 25.87 -19.57
CA THR A 202 -37.42 27.08 -18.95
C THR A 202 -38.90 27.19 -19.27
N PRO A 203 -39.79 27.48 -18.32
CA PRO A 203 -41.14 27.90 -18.64
C PRO A 203 -41.14 29.38 -19.01
N ASP A 204 -41.72 29.66 -20.19
CA ASP A 204 -42.11 30.97 -20.65
C ASP A 204 -42.86 31.76 -19.57
N THR A 205 -42.34 32.91 -19.24
CA THR A 205 -43.10 33.89 -18.48
C THR A 205 -43.80 34.79 -19.46
N GLU A 206 -45.05 34.47 -19.75
CA GLU A 206 -45.96 35.33 -20.49
C GLU A 206 -46.39 36.52 -19.60
N ALA A 207 -46.12 37.71 -20.14
CA ALA A 207 -46.57 38.98 -19.58
C ALA A 207 -48.06 39.17 -19.81
N ALA A 208 -48.78 39.57 -18.77
CA ALA A 208 -50.10 40.17 -18.92
C ALA A 208 -50.31 41.26 -17.85
N GLN A 209 -50.40 42.47 -18.37
CA GLN A 209 -51.12 43.65 -17.85
C GLN A 209 -50.79 44.18 -16.48
#